data_1cff85d54e8ddaa9e33244dd17ca044e
#
_entry.id   1cff85d54e8ddaa9e33244dd17ca044e
#
_cell.length_a   1.000
_cell.length_b   1.000
_cell.length_c   1.000
_cell.angle_alpha   90.00
_cell.angle_beta   90.00
_cell.angle_gamma   90.00
#
_symmetry.space_group_name_H-M   'P 1'
#
loop_
_entity.id
_entity.type
_entity.pdbx_description
1 polymer ?
#
loop_
_entity_poly.entity_id
_entity_poly.type
_entity_poly.pdbx_seq_one_letter_code
_entity_poly.pdbx_strand_id
1 'polypeptide(L)'
;MNRVYKSDQVYALSKSTGVTQSDVKRVIDIYTNRLKEKLSNGESIKFLNICYLINSDNKKYYHETLAYISTEIGRETKLGKEMVFRILKTYEDTIAQDLKKFYTYGVRGLVKFRCIEYTEGVYKVRVNKGTNLDSNIRVVTLNSFKRKVERNDWKNT
;
A
#
# COMPACT_ATOMS: atom_id res chain seq x y z
N MET A 1 -6.44 -8.76 -19.37
CA MET A 1 -6.13 -7.95 -18.19
C MET A 1 -5.15 -8.71 -17.30
N ASN A 2 -3.97 -8.18 -17.15
CA ASN A 2 -2.92 -8.85 -16.37
C ASN A 2 -3.07 -8.52 -14.89
N ARG A 3 -2.89 -9.56 -14.06
CA ARG A 3 -2.95 -9.43 -12.61
C ARG A 3 -1.55 -9.33 -12.05
N VAL A 4 -1.35 -8.42 -11.10
CA VAL A 4 -0.06 -8.30 -10.41
C VAL A 4 -0.04 -9.26 -9.22
N TYR A 5 0.90 -10.18 -9.23
CA TYR A 5 1.09 -11.13 -8.14
C TYR A 5 2.12 -10.59 -7.14
N LYS A 6 2.09 -11.11 -5.92
CA LYS A 6 3.01 -10.68 -4.86
C LYS A 6 4.48 -10.85 -5.27
N SER A 7 4.81 -11.92 -5.96
CA SER A 7 6.17 -12.16 -6.46
C SER A 7 6.62 -11.05 -7.41
N ASP A 8 5.71 -10.56 -8.26
CA ASP A 8 6.00 -9.46 -9.18
C ASP A 8 6.21 -8.15 -8.42
N GLN A 9 5.44 -7.92 -7.36
CA GLN A 9 5.56 -6.75 -6.50
C GLN A 9 6.92 -6.71 -5.81
N VAL A 10 7.33 -7.84 -5.24
CA VAL A 10 8.62 -7.97 -4.56
C VAL A 10 9.77 -7.75 -5.55
N TYR A 11 9.68 -8.34 -6.73
CA TYR A 11 10.69 -8.21 -7.77
C TYR A 11 10.86 -6.73 -8.19
N ALA A 12 9.75 -6.05 -8.46
CA ALA A 12 9.76 -4.66 -8.86
C ALA A 12 10.40 -3.75 -7.79
N LEU A 13 10.04 -3.98 -6.53
CA LEU A 13 10.62 -3.23 -5.41
C LEU A 13 12.10 -3.53 -5.21
N SER A 14 12.50 -4.77 -5.36
CA SER A 14 13.90 -5.17 -5.28
C SER A 14 14.73 -4.42 -6.33
N LYS A 15 14.25 -4.38 -7.55
CA LYS A 15 14.91 -3.66 -8.64
C LYS A 15 15.01 -2.15 -8.36
N SER A 16 13.91 -1.55 -7.92
CA SER A 16 13.84 -0.09 -7.71
C SER A 16 14.67 0.37 -6.52
N THR A 17 14.82 -0.46 -5.50
CA THR A 17 15.51 -0.08 -4.26
C THR A 17 16.94 -0.58 -4.18
N GLY A 18 17.31 -1.58 -4.99
CA GLY A 18 18.61 -2.25 -4.88
C GLY A 18 18.71 -3.19 -3.68
N VAL A 19 17.59 -3.49 -3.03
CA VAL A 19 17.53 -4.38 -1.88
C VAL A 19 17.15 -5.78 -2.36
N THR A 20 17.68 -6.82 -1.74
CA THR A 20 17.40 -8.21 -2.13
C THR A 20 15.90 -8.51 -2.03
N GLN A 21 15.40 -9.40 -2.88
CA GLN A 21 13.99 -9.81 -2.85
C GLN A 21 13.60 -10.39 -1.49
N SER A 22 14.48 -11.14 -0.86
CA SER A 22 14.25 -11.71 0.46
C SER A 22 13.99 -10.62 1.51
N ASP A 23 14.82 -9.57 1.53
CA ASP A 23 14.67 -8.48 2.49
C ASP A 23 13.45 -7.63 2.19
N VAL A 24 13.17 -7.34 0.92
CA VAL A 24 11.94 -6.63 0.51
C VAL A 24 10.71 -7.39 0.96
N LYS A 25 10.67 -8.71 0.72
CA LYS A 25 9.54 -9.56 1.12
C LYS A 25 9.34 -9.52 2.63
N ARG A 26 10.43 -9.61 3.41
CA ARG A 26 10.34 -9.54 4.88
C ARG A 26 9.72 -8.23 5.34
N VAL A 27 10.17 -7.11 4.79
CA VAL A 27 9.64 -5.78 5.16
C VAL A 27 8.15 -5.68 4.82
N ILE A 28 7.76 -6.06 3.61
CA ILE A 28 6.34 -6.01 3.20
C ILE A 28 5.49 -6.92 4.07
N ASP A 29 5.94 -8.15 4.33
CA ASP A 29 5.18 -9.10 5.14
C ASP A 29 5.01 -8.61 6.58
N ILE A 30 6.07 -8.08 7.19
CA ILE A 30 5.98 -7.53 8.55
C ILE A 30 5.04 -6.33 8.58
N TYR A 31 5.15 -5.43 7.61
CA TYR A 31 4.30 -4.25 7.53
C TYR A 31 2.82 -4.63 7.37
N THR A 32 2.50 -5.47 6.39
CA THR A 32 1.12 -5.86 6.12
C THR A 32 0.52 -6.69 7.26
N ASN A 33 1.30 -7.58 7.86
CA ASN A 33 0.84 -8.37 9.01
C ASN A 33 0.58 -7.49 10.24
N ARG A 34 1.41 -6.46 10.45
CA ARG A 34 1.20 -5.48 11.51
C ARG A 34 -0.14 -4.77 11.36
N LEU A 35 -0.49 -4.36 10.15
CA LEU A 35 -1.76 -3.71 9.85
C LEU A 35 -2.95 -4.65 10.03
N LYS A 36 -2.83 -5.90 9.57
CA LYS A 36 -3.88 -6.91 9.74
C LYS A 36 -4.16 -7.20 11.20
N GLU A 37 -3.11 -7.30 12.02
CA GLU A 37 -3.23 -7.54 13.44
C GLU A 37 -3.99 -6.41 14.12
N LYS A 38 -3.66 -5.16 13.79
CA LYS A 38 -4.38 -4.00 14.33
C LYS A 38 -5.85 -4.00 13.94
N LEU A 39 -6.17 -4.30 12.68
CA LEU A 39 -7.55 -4.42 12.23
C LEU A 39 -8.30 -5.52 12.97
N SER A 40 -7.66 -6.67 13.21
CA SER A 40 -8.28 -7.77 13.96
C SER A 40 -8.51 -7.42 15.41
N ASN A 41 -7.74 -6.49 15.98
CA ASN A 41 -7.93 -5.95 17.32
C ASN A 41 -8.96 -4.82 17.39
N GLY A 42 -9.66 -4.54 16.30
CA GLY A 42 -10.69 -3.51 16.23
C GLY A 42 -10.18 -2.10 15.99
N GLU A 43 -8.92 -1.94 15.66
CA GLU A 43 -8.33 -0.62 15.40
C GLU A 43 -8.53 -0.19 13.95
N SER A 44 -8.52 1.13 13.73
CA SER A 44 -8.46 1.69 12.38
C SER A 44 -7.00 1.95 12.02
N ILE A 45 -6.66 1.75 10.74
CA ILE A 45 -5.27 1.86 10.29
C ILE A 45 -5.17 2.74 9.05
N LYS A 46 -3.94 3.19 8.78
CA LYS A 46 -3.59 3.87 7.54
C LYS A 46 -2.63 2.98 6.75
N PHE A 47 -2.98 2.68 5.50
CA PHE A 47 -2.10 1.92 4.60
C PHE A 47 -1.28 2.90 3.77
N LEU A 48 0.00 3.03 4.08
CA LEU A 48 0.92 3.98 3.44
C LEU A 48 0.28 5.38 3.39
N ASN A 49 0.52 6.16 2.36
CA ASN A 49 -0.21 7.41 2.11
C ASN A 49 -1.29 7.21 1.03
N ILE A 50 -1.94 6.05 1.07
CA ILE A 50 -2.91 5.63 0.05
C ILE A 50 -4.33 5.71 0.57
N CYS A 51 -4.61 5.08 1.71
CA CYS A 51 -5.97 5.03 2.24
C CYS A 51 -6.00 4.75 3.74
N TYR A 52 -7.15 5.05 4.34
CA TYR A 52 -7.49 4.58 5.68
C TYR A 52 -8.41 3.37 5.56
N LEU A 53 -8.21 2.41 6.45
CA LEU A 53 -9.16 1.33 6.71
C LEU A 53 -9.75 1.63 8.08
N ILE A 54 -11.01 2.05 8.08
CA ILE A 54 -11.69 2.56 9.27
C ILE A 54 -12.63 1.50 9.81
N ASN A 55 -12.44 1.16 11.08
CA ASN A 55 -13.35 0.30 11.80
C ASN A 55 -14.46 1.19 12.39
N SER A 56 -15.71 0.98 11.96
CA SER A 56 -16.84 1.81 12.39
C SER A 56 -17.16 1.68 13.87
N ASP A 57 -16.77 0.57 14.49
CA ASP A 57 -16.99 0.31 15.92
C ASP A 57 -15.95 0.99 16.80
N ASN A 58 -14.85 1.42 16.24
CA ASN A 58 -13.76 2.06 16.97
C ASN A 58 -13.24 3.26 16.16
N LYS A 59 -13.66 4.45 16.55
CA LYS A 59 -13.29 5.69 15.88
C LYS A 59 -11.90 6.21 16.27
N LYS A 60 -11.17 5.48 17.08
CA LYS A 60 -9.80 5.86 17.40
C LYS A 60 -8.89 5.54 16.22
N TYR A 61 -8.35 6.59 15.63
CA TYR A 61 -7.36 6.45 14.58
C TYR A 61 -6.02 6.11 15.21
N TYR A 62 -5.43 5.01 14.80
CA TYR A 62 -4.07 4.70 15.18
C TYR A 62 -3.15 5.32 14.13
N HIS A 63 -2.57 6.47 14.49
CA HIS A 63 -1.67 7.19 13.59
C HIS A 63 -0.23 6.84 13.88
N GLU A 64 0.27 5.79 13.25
CA GLU A 64 1.70 5.57 13.20
C GLU A 64 2.24 6.29 11.96
N THR A 65 3.22 7.16 12.16
CA THR A 65 3.91 7.76 11.01
C THR A 65 4.76 6.71 10.30
N LEU A 66 4.99 6.92 9.01
CA LEU A 66 5.85 6.02 8.25
C LEU A 66 7.27 5.98 8.83
N ALA A 67 7.75 7.10 9.38
CA ALA A 67 9.04 7.17 10.06
C ALA A 67 9.10 6.26 11.29
N TYR A 68 8.06 6.27 12.12
CA TYR A 68 7.96 5.41 13.30
C TYR A 68 7.92 3.93 12.91
N ILE A 69 7.07 3.58 11.95
CA ILE A 69 6.95 2.21 11.44
C ILE A 69 8.30 1.73 10.90
N SER A 70 8.99 2.57 10.14
CA SER A 70 10.28 2.25 9.55
C SER A 70 11.34 2.00 10.62
N THR A 71 11.30 2.76 11.72
CA THR A 71 12.20 2.56 12.85
C THR A 71 11.97 1.19 13.49
N GLU A 72 10.71 0.84 13.72
CA GLU A 72 10.37 -0.43 14.36
C GLU A 72 10.71 -1.63 13.48
N ILE A 73 10.31 -1.59 12.22
CA ILE A 73 10.60 -2.68 11.28
C ILE A 73 12.10 -2.75 11.00
N GLY A 74 12.78 -1.60 10.91
CA GLY A 74 14.22 -1.57 10.72
C GLY A 74 14.99 -2.24 11.84
N ARG A 75 14.51 -2.08 13.07
CA ARG A 75 15.10 -2.75 14.25
C ARG A 75 14.84 -4.25 14.21
N GLU A 76 13.61 -4.65 13.92
CA GLU A 76 13.21 -6.06 13.87
C GLU A 76 13.94 -6.83 12.76
N THR A 77 14.11 -6.22 11.60
CA THR A 77 14.78 -6.84 10.45
C THR A 77 16.29 -6.65 10.45
N LYS A 78 16.80 -5.75 11.28
CA LYS A 78 18.19 -5.31 11.30
C LYS A 78 18.64 -4.60 10.02
N LEU A 79 17.70 -4.21 9.18
CA LEU A 79 18.00 -3.47 7.94
C LEU A 79 18.23 -1.98 8.19
N GLY A 80 17.70 -1.45 9.29
CA GLY A 80 17.77 -0.04 9.62
C GLY A 80 16.60 0.78 9.10
N LYS A 81 16.35 1.89 9.76
CA LYS A 81 15.21 2.78 9.48
C LYS A 81 15.19 3.30 8.05
N GLU A 82 16.34 3.75 7.55
CA GLU A 82 16.42 4.41 6.24
C GLU A 82 16.11 3.45 5.10
N MET A 83 16.60 2.23 5.18
CA MET A 83 16.33 1.22 4.17
C MET A 83 14.85 0.82 4.15
N VAL A 84 14.26 0.60 5.32
CA VAL A 84 12.84 0.25 5.43
C VAL A 84 11.97 1.41 4.93
N PHE A 85 12.29 2.64 5.31
CA PHE A 85 11.56 3.82 4.84
C PHE A 85 11.58 3.89 3.31
N ARG A 86 12.74 3.68 2.71
CA ARG A 86 12.88 3.68 1.24
C ARG A 86 12.05 2.59 0.59
N ILE A 87 12.05 1.39 1.16
CA ILE A 87 11.22 0.28 0.64
C ILE A 87 9.74 0.64 0.67
N LEU A 88 9.24 1.12 1.81
CA LEU A 88 7.82 1.44 1.97
C LEU A 88 7.40 2.64 1.12
N LYS A 89 8.24 3.65 1.00
CA LYS A 89 7.98 4.81 0.17
C LYS A 89 7.93 4.42 -1.30
N THR A 90 8.89 3.62 -1.74
CA THR A 90 8.93 3.12 -3.13
C THR A 90 7.77 2.17 -3.42
N TYR A 91 7.32 1.42 -2.42
CA TYR A 91 6.16 0.53 -2.54
C TYR A 91 4.90 1.31 -2.95
N GLU A 92 4.66 2.43 -2.31
CA GLU A 92 3.53 3.32 -2.66
C GLU A 92 3.59 3.77 -4.13
N ASP A 93 4.76 4.22 -4.59
CA ASP A 93 4.95 4.67 -5.96
C ASP A 93 4.77 3.52 -6.95
N THR A 94 5.27 2.35 -6.60
CA THR A 94 5.14 1.14 -7.44
C THR A 94 3.67 0.74 -7.60
N ILE A 95 2.89 0.80 -6.52
CA ILE A 95 1.45 0.53 -6.60
C ILE A 95 0.77 1.47 -7.59
N ALA A 96 1.06 2.77 -7.51
CA ALA A 96 0.47 3.75 -8.42
C ALA A 96 0.83 3.49 -9.88
N GLN A 97 2.09 3.16 -10.16
CA GLN A 97 2.56 2.87 -11.51
C GLN A 97 1.96 1.58 -12.06
N ASP A 98 1.93 0.52 -11.25
CA ASP A 98 1.41 -0.78 -11.67
C ASP A 98 -0.09 -0.73 -11.92
N LEU A 99 -0.84 0.09 -11.19
CA LEU A 99 -2.27 0.28 -11.44
C LEU A 99 -2.55 0.80 -12.83
N LYS A 100 -1.74 1.69 -13.34
CA LYS A 100 -1.91 2.22 -14.69
C LYS A 100 -1.56 1.20 -15.77
N LYS A 101 -0.64 0.29 -15.47
CA LYS A 101 -0.16 -0.70 -16.41
C LYS A 101 -1.05 -1.95 -16.43
N PHE A 102 -1.49 -2.41 -15.27
CA PHE A 102 -2.17 -3.69 -15.11
C PHE A 102 -3.65 -3.56 -14.74
N TYR A 103 -4.11 -2.37 -14.37
CA TYR A 103 -5.48 -2.04 -13.98
C TYR A 103 -5.97 -2.68 -12.69
N THR A 104 -5.25 -3.64 -12.13
CA THR A 104 -5.57 -4.27 -10.85
C THR A 104 -4.31 -4.45 -10.01
N TYR A 105 -4.48 -4.34 -8.70
CA TYR A 105 -3.41 -4.56 -7.75
C TYR A 105 -4.03 -5.01 -6.43
N GLY A 106 -3.45 -6.00 -5.78
CA GLY A 106 -3.97 -6.51 -4.52
C GLY A 106 -2.90 -6.57 -3.46
N VAL A 107 -3.29 -6.18 -2.23
CA VAL A 107 -2.51 -6.45 -1.02
C VAL A 107 -3.37 -7.41 -0.20
N ARG A 108 -2.99 -8.68 -0.22
CA ARG A 108 -3.79 -9.77 0.33
C ARG A 108 -4.20 -9.53 1.77
N GLY A 109 -5.50 -9.60 2.03
CA GLY A 109 -6.06 -9.42 3.36
C GLY A 109 -6.22 -7.97 3.80
N LEU A 110 -5.87 -6.99 2.96
CA LEU A 110 -6.00 -5.57 3.29
C LEU A 110 -6.84 -4.82 2.28
N VAL A 111 -6.33 -4.64 1.05
CA VAL A 111 -6.97 -3.80 0.05
C VAL A 111 -6.86 -4.40 -1.35
N LYS A 112 -7.80 -4.03 -2.19
CA LYS A 112 -7.81 -4.32 -3.62
C LYS A 112 -7.95 -3.02 -4.37
N PHE A 113 -7.11 -2.82 -5.36
CA PHE A 113 -7.13 -1.64 -6.21
C PHE A 113 -7.62 -2.00 -7.60
N ARG A 114 -8.39 -1.09 -8.18
CA ARG A 114 -8.81 -1.19 -9.57
C ARG A 114 -8.69 0.17 -10.23
N CYS A 115 -8.07 0.19 -11.40
CA CYS A 115 -7.94 1.38 -12.23
C CYS A 115 -8.75 1.19 -13.50
N ILE A 116 -9.58 2.16 -13.84
CA ILE A 116 -10.40 2.11 -15.04
C ILE A 116 -10.00 3.29 -15.91
N GLU A 117 -9.73 3.02 -17.18
CA GLU A 117 -9.51 4.06 -18.17
C GLU A 117 -10.82 4.35 -18.87
N TYR A 118 -11.37 5.56 -18.67
CA TYR A 118 -12.65 5.96 -19.28
C TYR A 118 -12.47 6.44 -20.71
N THR A 119 -11.48 7.27 -20.90
CA THR A 119 -11.05 7.78 -22.21
C THR A 119 -9.54 7.78 -22.24
N GLU A 120 -8.95 7.86 -23.39
CA GLU A 120 -7.49 7.82 -23.53
C GLU A 120 -6.83 8.81 -22.57
N GLY A 121 -6.00 8.29 -21.66
CA GLY A 121 -5.26 9.08 -20.69
C GLY A 121 -6.04 9.52 -19.46
N VAL A 122 -7.34 9.17 -19.36
CA VAL A 122 -8.17 9.55 -18.21
C VAL A 122 -8.50 8.31 -17.38
N TYR A 123 -7.97 8.26 -16.17
CA TYR A 123 -8.08 7.11 -15.27
C TYR A 123 -8.92 7.42 -14.05
N LYS A 124 -9.56 6.39 -13.51
CA LYS A 124 -10.26 6.44 -12.21
C LYS A 124 -9.81 5.27 -11.37
N VAL A 125 -9.39 5.55 -10.13
CA VAL A 125 -8.96 4.50 -9.21
C VAL A 125 -10.07 4.21 -8.19
N ARG A 126 -10.29 2.93 -7.91
CA ARG A 126 -11.15 2.46 -6.82
C ARG A 126 -10.32 1.62 -5.87
N VAL A 127 -10.50 1.88 -4.59
CA VAL A 127 -9.84 1.13 -3.53
C VAL A 127 -10.93 0.47 -2.69
N ASN A 128 -10.90 -0.86 -2.63
CA ASN A 128 -11.84 -1.65 -1.85
C ASN A 128 -11.09 -2.41 -0.76
N LYS A 129 -11.80 -2.71 0.34
CA LYS A 129 -11.23 -3.55 1.38
C LYS A 129 -11.06 -4.99 0.88
N GLY A 130 -10.13 -5.73 1.49
CA GLY A 130 -9.96 -7.15 1.20
C GLY A 130 -11.22 -7.94 1.52
N THR A 131 -11.48 -9.02 0.75
CA THR A 131 -12.72 -9.80 0.83
C THR A 131 -12.98 -10.41 2.20
N ASN A 132 -11.92 -10.71 2.95
CA ASN A 132 -12.03 -11.38 4.26
C ASN A 132 -12.15 -10.39 5.43
N LEU A 133 -12.16 -9.09 5.16
CA LEU A 133 -12.33 -8.09 6.22
C LEU A 133 -13.79 -7.92 6.58
N ASP A 134 -14.06 -7.63 7.86
CA ASP A 134 -15.41 -7.46 8.39
C ASP A 134 -16.18 -6.35 7.67
N SER A 135 -17.50 -6.48 7.61
CA SER A 135 -18.37 -5.53 6.93
C SER A 135 -18.34 -4.13 7.56
N ASN A 136 -17.97 -4.02 8.84
CA ASN A 136 -17.86 -2.75 9.55
C ASN A 136 -16.58 -1.96 9.21
N ILE A 137 -15.69 -2.53 8.39
CA ILE A 137 -14.49 -1.84 7.92
C ILE A 137 -14.80 -1.17 6.59
N ARG A 138 -14.49 0.13 6.50
CA ARG A 138 -14.63 0.90 5.26
C ARG A 138 -13.33 1.52 4.84
N VAL A 139 -13.18 1.77 3.54
CA VAL A 139 -11.98 2.37 2.97
C VAL A 139 -12.23 3.84 2.67
N VAL A 140 -11.29 4.68 3.07
CA VAL A 140 -11.27 6.10 2.68
C VAL A 140 -9.96 6.37 1.95
N THR A 141 -10.05 6.59 0.65
CA THR A 141 -8.88 6.81 -0.19
C THR A 141 -8.40 8.26 -0.08
N LEU A 142 -7.10 8.45 0.06
CA LEU A 142 -6.51 9.78 0.14
C LEU A 142 -6.46 10.44 -1.24
N ASN A 143 -6.79 11.73 -1.28
CA ASN A 143 -6.81 12.49 -2.53
C ASN A 143 -5.43 12.58 -3.18
N SER A 144 -4.36 12.62 -2.40
CA SER A 144 -2.99 12.63 -2.93
C SER A 144 -2.69 11.39 -3.75
N PHE A 145 -3.16 10.23 -3.30
CA PHE A 145 -2.98 8.98 -4.05
C PHE A 145 -3.84 8.98 -5.31
N LYS A 146 -5.10 9.41 -5.23
CA LYS A 146 -5.98 9.53 -6.39
C LYS A 146 -5.36 10.40 -7.47
N ARG A 147 -4.81 11.55 -7.10
CA ARG A 147 -4.14 12.45 -8.04
C ARG A 147 -2.91 11.80 -8.67
N LYS A 148 -2.14 11.07 -7.87
CA LYS A 148 -0.96 10.34 -8.36
C LYS A 148 -1.32 9.35 -9.47
N VAL A 149 -2.46 8.67 -9.35
CA VAL A 149 -2.93 7.69 -10.34
C VAL A 149 -3.72 8.35 -11.47
N GLU A 150 -4.69 9.20 -11.14
CA GLU A 150 -5.69 9.71 -12.10
C GLU A 150 -5.20 10.89 -12.92
N ARG A 151 -4.35 11.75 -12.35
CA ARG A 151 -3.91 12.99 -12.98
C ARG A 151 -2.50 12.96 -13.54
N ASN A 152 -1.74 11.92 -13.28
CA ASN A 152 -0.34 11.83 -13.72
C ASN A 152 0.51 13.04 -13.30
N ASP A 153 0.24 13.64 -12.12
CA ASP A 153 0.94 14.85 -11.68
C ASP A 153 2.46 14.69 -11.66
N TRP A 154 2.92 13.48 -11.42
CA TRP A 154 4.35 13.15 -11.38
C TRP A 154 5.03 13.13 -12.75
N LYS A 155 4.27 13.18 -13.86
CA LYS A 155 4.84 13.24 -15.21
C LYS A 155 5.17 14.66 -15.65
N ASN A 156 4.64 15.65 -14.97
CA ASN A 156 4.76 17.04 -15.35
C ASN A 156 5.84 17.80 -14.58
N THR A 157 6.64 17.09 -13.82
CA THR A 157 7.74 17.66 -13.05
C THR A 157 9.06 17.48 -13.76
#